data_a9b5bf768018e2c6720390a817801866
#
_entry.id   a9b5bf768018e2c6720390a817801866
#
_cell.length_a   1.000
_cell.length_b   1.000
_cell.length_c   1.000
_cell.angle_alpha   90.00
_cell.angle_beta   90.00
_cell.angle_gamma   90.00
#
_symmetry.space_group_name_H-M   'P 1'
#
loop_
_entity.id
_entity.type
_entity.pdbx_description
1 polymer ?
#
loop_
_entity_poly.entity_id
_entity_poly.type
_entity_poly.pdbx_seq_one_letter_code
_entity_poly.pdbx_strand_id
1 'polypeptide(L)'
;MTRMPTYFISHGGGPWPWMPDWRAMFHNLEASFVQMVKDLPEPPKAILMISGHWEDDSFAVMSSAHPPMVYDYHGFPPETFQIQYKAPGAPDLAQRAHDLIKAAGLPVRLDPKQGYDHGTFVPAYVLYPDASVPLFQISLRRGYSPAEHLALGRALAPLRDEGVLILGSGLSYHNLRLFGPGAKVPSEAFDA
;
A
#
# COMPACT_ATOMS: atom_id res chain seq x y z
N MET A 1 4.96 -22.97 5.92
CA MET A 1 4.32 -21.87 5.18
C MET A 1 5.14 -21.58 3.96
N THR A 2 4.48 -21.34 2.84
CA THR A 2 5.15 -20.95 1.62
C THR A 2 5.55 -19.47 1.71
N ARG A 3 6.73 -19.12 1.18
CA ARG A 3 7.20 -17.72 1.16
C ARG A 3 6.27 -16.86 0.31
N MET A 4 5.70 -15.80 0.89
CA MET A 4 4.84 -14.86 0.18
C MET A 4 5.61 -14.06 -0.88
N PRO A 5 5.00 -13.75 -2.03
CA PRO A 5 5.57 -12.83 -3.01
C PRO A 5 5.66 -11.41 -2.46
N THR A 6 6.29 -10.54 -3.22
CA THR A 6 6.26 -9.08 -3.02
C THR A 6 5.89 -8.45 -4.35
N TYR A 7 4.97 -7.49 -4.33
CA TYR A 7 4.56 -6.78 -5.54
C TYR A 7 4.73 -5.28 -5.37
N PHE A 8 5.04 -4.61 -6.47
CA PHE A 8 4.83 -3.17 -6.62
C PHE A 8 3.59 -3.00 -7.50
N ILE A 9 2.60 -2.23 -7.00
CA ILE A 9 1.31 -2.07 -7.64
C ILE A 9 0.98 -0.59 -7.85
N SER A 10 0.30 -0.28 -8.96
CA SER A 10 -0.41 0.99 -9.10
C SER A 10 -1.69 0.93 -8.26
N HIS A 11 -1.96 1.96 -7.44
CA HIS A 11 -3.25 2.06 -6.74
C HIS A 11 -4.32 2.81 -7.55
N GLY A 12 -3.99 3.24 -8.77
CA GLY A 12 -4.90 4.04 -9.60
C GLY A 12 -4.98 5.50 -9.13
N GLY A 13 -6.13 6.11 -9.23
CA GLY A 13 -6.35 7.52 -8.86
C GLY A 13 -7.51 7.70 -7.88
N GLY A 14 -7.23 8.21 -6.67
CA GLY A 14 -8.26 8.49 -5.67
C GLY A 14 -9.19 7.29 -5.38
N PRO A 15 -10.46 7.52 -5.01
CA PRO A 15 -11.41 6.47 -4.63
C PRO A 15 -12.10 5.79 -5.83
N TRP A 16 -11.38 5.49 -6.90
CA TRP A 16 -11.89 4.99 -8.18
C TRP A 16 -12.82 3.77 -8.09
N PRO A 17 -12.67 2.80 -7.17
CA PRO A 17 -13.56 1.64 -7.13
C PRO A 17 -15.01 1.99 -6.79
N TRP A 18 -15.23 3.12 -6.14
CA TRP A 18 -16.57 3.62 -5.75
C TRP A 18 -17.15 4.61 -6.76
N MET A 19 -16.47 4.87 -7.87
CA MET A 19 -16.88 5.79 -8.93
C MET A 19 -17.07 5.00 -10.23
N PRO A 20 -18.32 4.74 -10.70
CA PRO A 20 -18.60 3.81 -11.81
C PRO A 20 -17.78 4.08 -13.08
N ASP A 21 -17.71 5.35 -13.52
CA ASP A 21 -16.97 5.72 -14.72
C ASP A 21 -15.44 5.50 -14.56
N TRP A 22 -14.91 5.80 -13.38
CA TRP A 22 -13.50 5.58 -13.07
C TRP A 22 -13.20 4.09 -12.94
N ARG A 23 -14.08 3.34 -12.31
CA ARG A 23 -13.93 1.88 -12.20
C ARG A 23 -13.89 1.22 -13.56
N ALA A 24 -14.76 1.67 -14.51
CA ALA A 24 -14.71 1.21 -15.89
C ALA A 24 -13.37 1.53 -16.57
N MET A 25 -12.79 2.70 -16.30
CA MET A 25 -11.46 3.09 -16.80
C MET A 25 -10.34 2.22 -16.24
N PHE A 26 -10.42 1.81 -14.97
CA PHE A 26 -9.42 1.00 -14.27
C PHE A 26 -9.70 -0.52 -14.31
N HIS A 27 -10.58 -1.00 -15.20
CA HIS A 27 -10.98 -2.41 -15.27
C HIS A 27 -9.79 -3.39 -15.42
N ASN A 28 -8.76 -3.02 -16.19
CA ASN A 28 -7.55 -3.84 -16.35
C ASN A 28 -6.75 -3.92 -15.05
N LEU A 29 -6.66 -2.81 -14.30
CA LEU A 29 -6.01 -2.79 -13.00
C LEU A 29 -6.78 -3.65 -12.00
N GLU A 30 -8.09 -3.53 -11.96
CA GLU A 30 -8.97 -4.37 -11.12
C GLU A 30 -8.78 -5.86 -11.45
N ALA A 31 -8.80 -6.21 -12.73
CA ALA A 31 -8.58 -7.59 -13.16
C ALA A 31 -7.20 -8.13 -12.76
N SER A 32 -6.15 -7.30 -12.83
CA SER A 32 -4.80 -7.68 -12.40
C SER A 32 -4.72 -7.97 -10.90
N PHE A 33 -5.44 -7.21 -10.06
CA PHE A 33 -5.51 -7.47 -8.62
C PHE A 33 -6.25 -8.76 -8.30
N VAL A 34 -7.37 -9.01 -8.97
CA VAL A 34 -8.11 -10.28 -8.84
C VAL A 34 -7.23 -11.47 -9.24
N GLN A 35 -6.45 -11.33 -10.31
CA GLN A 35 -5.52 -12.38 -10.73
C GLN A 35 -4.38 -12.57 -9.74
N MET A 36 -3.82 -11.47 -9.20
CA MET A 36 -2.77 -11.51 -8.18
C MET A 36 -3.19 -12.35 -6.97
N VAL A 37 -4.43 -12.18 -6.48
CA VAL A 37 -4.94 -12.97 -5.34
C VAL A 37 -5.02 -14.45 -5.68
N LYS A 38 -5.43 -14.80 -6.91
CA LYS A 38 -5.48 -16.21 -7.37
C LYS A 38 -4.11 -16.86 -7.50
N ASP A 39 -3.09 -16.06 -7.82
CA ASP A 39 -1.72 -16.55 -8.02
C ASP A 39 -0.94 -16.68 -6.70
N LEU A 40 -1.52 -16.22 -5.56
CA LEU A 40 -0.90 -16.41 -4.26
C LEU A 40 -0.83 -17.90 -3.90
N PRO A 41 0.29 -18.37 -3.34
CA PRO A 41 0.47 -19.78 -2.97
C PRO A 41 -0.50 -20.23 -1.86
N GLU A 42 -0.92 -19.30 -1.00
CA GLU A 42 -1.87 -19.49 0.11
C GLU A 42 -2.45 -18.12 0.50
N PRO A 43 -3.58 -18.04 1.20
CA PRO A 43 -4.09 -16.79 1.74
C PRO A 43 -3.08 -16.14 2.70
N PRO A 44 -2.80 -14.83 2.59
CA PRO A 44 -1.88 -14.16 3.49
C PRO A 44 -2.47 -14.01 4.89
N LYS A 45 -1.63 -14.11 5.91
CA LYS A 45 -2.02 -13.82 7.31
C LYS A 45 -2.27 -12.35 7.54
N ALA A 46 -1.54 -11.50 6.81
CA ALA A 46 -1.70 -10.04 6.81
C ALA A 46 -1.07 -9.46 5.54
N ILE A 47 -1.45 -8.23 5.23
CA ILE A 47 -0.82 -7.41 4.21
C ILE A 47 -0.01 -6.32 4.89
N LEU A 48 1.25 -6.18 4.50
CA LEU A 48 2.07 -5.01 4.76
C LEU A 48 2.02 -4.11 3.53
N MET A 49 1.47 -2.89 3.70
CA MET A 49 1.43 -1.89 2.64
C MET A 49 2.48 -0.81 2.86
N ILE A 50 3.24 -0.49 1.82
CA ILE A 50 4.10 0.69 1.77
C ILE A 50 3.45 1.64 0.76
N SER A 51 2.70 2.62 1.28
CA SER A 51 1.99 3.60 0.45
C SER A 51 2.89 4.79 0.12
N GLY A 52 2.85 5.24 -1.13
CA GLY A 52 3.49 6.48 -1.56
C GLY A 52 2.88 7.75 -0.93
N HIS A 53 1.80 7.63 -0.17
CA HIS A 53 1.07 8.74 0.44
C HIS A 53 1.40 8.99 1.91
N TRP A 54 2.21 8.14 2.53
CA TRP A 54 2.62 8.32 3.93
C TRP A 54 4.14 8.46 4.06
N GLU A 55 4.57 9.62 4.53
CA GLU A 55 5.96 9.99 4.71
C GLU A 55 6.24 10.43 6.15
N ASP A 56 7.40 10.03 6.67
CA ASP A 56 7.85 10.41 8.01
C ASP A 56 9.37 10.67 8.03
N ASP A 57 9.90 11.25 9.08
CA ASP A 57 11.33 11.48 9.26
C ASP A 57 12.10 10.18 9.62
N SER A 58 11.38 9.19 10.12
CA SER A 58 11.84 7.80 10.31
C SER A 58 10.93 6.85 9.54
N PHE A 59 11.26 5.56 9.48
CA PHE A 59 10.27 4.57 9.08
C PHE A 59 9.24 4.42 10.19
N ALA A 60 8.01 4.88 9.96
CA ALA A 60 6.92 4.77 10.91
C ALA A 60 6.08 3.54 10.57
N VAL A 61 5.80 2.70 11.57
CA VAL A 61 5.01 1.47 11.42
C VAL A 61 3.66 1.67 12.09
N MET A 62 2.58 1.57 11.33
CA MET A 62 1.21 1.67 11.84
C MET A 62 0.90 0.50 12.77
N SER A 63 0.55 0.80 14.03
CA SER A 63 0.39 -0.21 15.08
C SER A 63 -1.00 -0.28 15.72
N SER A 64 -1.98 0.49 15.21
CA SER A 64 -3.37 0.41 15.68
C SER A 64 -3.99 -0.94 15.35
N ALA A 65 -4.76 -1.53 16.28
CA ALA A 65 -5.61 -2.69 16.00
C ALA A 65 -6.87 -2.32 15.20
N HIS A 66 -7.30 -1.05 15.26
CA HIS A 66 -8.47 -0.50 14.58
C HIS A 66 -8.11 0.81 13.89
N PRO A 67 -7.37 0.78 12.78
CA PRO A 67 -6.93 2.00 12.12
C PRO A 67 -8.10 2.80 11.56
N PRO A 68 -8.08 4.14 11.69
CA PRO A 68 -9.08 4.99 11.06
C PRO A 68 -8.85 5.09 9.54
N MET A 69 -9.83 5.64 8.83
CA MET A 69 -9.66 6.04 7.42
C MET A 69 -8.94 7.40 7.35
N VAL A 70 -8.06 7.54 6.36
CA VAL A 70 -7.41 8.81 5.99
C VAL A 70 -7.79 9.16 4.56
N TYR A 71 -8.60 10.19 4.40
CA TYR A 71 -9.03 10.67 3.09
C TYR A 71 -8.05 11.76 2.61
N ASP A 72 -6.93 11.33 2.07
CA ASP A 72 -5.80 12.15 1.65
C ASP A 72 -5.93 12.67 0.19
N TYR A 73 -7.11 12.59 -0.38
CA TYR A 73 -7.46 13.10 -1.70
C TYR A 73 -8.43 14.29 -1.60
N HIS A 74 -8.61 15.01 -2.70
CA HIS A 74 -9.51 16.17 -2.78
C HIS A 74 -10.13 16.27 -4.18
N GLY A 75 -11.21 17.05 -4.28
CA GLY A 75 -11.89 17.28 -5.57
C GLY A 75 -12.79 16.13 -6.02
N PHE A 76 -13.07 15.16 -5.16
CA PHE A 76 -13.97 14.03 -5.41
C PHE A 76 -15.36 14.29 -4.80
N PRO A 77 -16.40 13.54 -5.21
CA PRO A 77 -17.75 13.67 -4.66
C PRO A 77 -17.79 13.45 -3.14
N PRO A 78 -18.67 14.16 -2.40
CA PRO A 78 -18.73 14.12 -0.93
C PRO A 78 -18.90 12.71 -0.33
N GLU A 79 -19.61 11.82 -1.00
CA GLU A 79 -19.84 10.43 -0.58
C GLU A 79 -18.53 9.63 -0.51
N THR A 80 -17.53 9.99 -1.29
CA THR A 80 -16.23 9.30 -1.28
C THR A 80 -15.45 9.54 0.01
N PHE A 81 -15.74 10.61 0.75
CA PHE A 81 -15.18 10.90 2.06
C PHE A 81 -15.89 10.17 3.20
N GLN A 82 -16.84 9.28 2.88
CA GLN A 82 -17.58 8.44 3.84
C GLN A 82 -17.28 6.95 3.65
N ILE A 83 -16.43 6.60 2.69
CA ILE A 83 -16.00 5.23 2.42
C ILE A 83 -15.41 4.62 3.69
N GLN A 84 -15.80 3.39 4.01
CA GLN A 84 -15.26 2.62 5.12
C GLN A 84 -14.66 1.32 4.60
N TYR A 85 -13.39 1.08 4.94
CA TYR A 85 -12.73 -0.20 4.77
C TYR A 85 -12.21 -0.67 6.13
N LYS A 86 -12.97 -1.58 6.76
CA LYS A 86 -12.78 -1.95 8.17
C LYS A 86 -11.91 -3.19 8.36
N ALA A 87 -10.85 -3.33 7.56
CA ALA A 87 -9.87 -4.37 7.82
C ALA A 87 -9.25 -4.17 9.22
N PRO A 88 -9.06 -5.23 9.99
CA PRO A 88 -8.35 -5.11 11.26
C PRO A 88 -6.89 -4.74 11.03
N GLY A 89 -6.30 -3.98 11.94
CA GLY A 89 -4.86 -3.79 11.98
C GLY A 89 -4.12 -5.06 12.45
N ALA A 90 -2.80 -5.04 12.37
CA ALA A 90 -1.96 -6.18 12.76
C ALA A 90 -0.86 -5.74 13.74
N PRO A 91 -1.20 -5.36 14.99
CA PRO A 91 -0.25 -4.77 15.95
C PRO A 91 0.95 -5.66 16.25
N ASP A 92 0.76 -6.99 16.36
CA ASP A 92 1.86 -7.93 16.63
C ASP A 92 2.85 -7.99 15.46
N LEU A 93 2.35 -7.98 14.21
CA LEU A 93 3.19 -7.94 13.01
C LEU A 93 3.84 -6.56 12.82
N ALA A 94 3.15 -5.49 13.22
CA ALA A 94 3.72 -4.15 13.24
C ALA A 94 4.89 -4.06 14.24
N GLN A 95 4.76 -4.64 15.44
CA GLN A 95 5.85 -4.75 16.40
C GLN A 95 7.01 -5.60 15.84
N ARG A 96 6.69 -6.72 15.20
CA ARG A 96 7.68 -7.57 14.56
C ARG A 96 8.44 -6.84 13.46
N ALA A 97 7.75 -6.08 12.59
CA ALA A 97 8.37 -5.25 11.55
C ALA A 97 9.27 -4.17 12.17
N HIS A 98 8.79 -3.47 13.20
CA HIS A 98 9.57 -2.48 13.94
C HIS A 98 10.89 -3.07 14.44
N ASP A 99 10.86 -4.26 15.05
CA ASP A 99 12.04 -4.89 15.63
C ASP A 99 13.05 -5.33 14.57
N LEU A 100 12.57 -5.81 13.41
CA LEU A 100 13.40 -6.12 12.25
C LEU A 100 14.10 -4.88 11.69
N ILE A 101 13.37 -3.77 11.55
CA ILE A 101 13.90 -2.50 11.04
C ILE A 101 14.94 -1.94 12.02
N LYS A 102 14.65 -1.97 13.32
CA LYS A 102 15.56 -1.55 14.39
C LYS A 102 16.83 -2.39 14.43
N ALA A 103 16.71 -3.70 14.29
CA ALA A 103 17.86 -4.61 14.24
C ALA A 103 18.76 -4.38 13.02
N ALA A 104 18.21 -3.86 11.92
CA ALA A 104 18.97 -3.43 10.75
C ALA A 104 19.65 -2.06 10.90
N GLY A 105 19.52 -1.40 12.06
CA GLY A 105 20.13 -0.10 12.35
C GLY A 105 19.41 1.08 11.67
N LEU A 106 18.19 0.88 11.17
CA LEU A 106 17.41 1.93 10.53
C LEU A 106 16.55 2.68 11.57
N PRO A 107 16.35 4.00 11.40
CA PRO A 107 15.49 4.77 12.29
C PRO A 107 14.02 4.33 12.11
N VAL A 108 13.38 3.92 13.20
CA VAL A 108 12.01 3.39 13.18
C VAL A 108 11.23 3.80 14.43
N ARG A 109 9.92 3.99 14.28
CA ARG A 109 8.98 4.18 15.38
C ARG A 109 7.65 3.46 15.10
N LEU A 110 6.90 3.18 16.15
CA LEU A 110 5.49 2.77 16.03
C LEU A 110 4.60 4.01 15.95
N ASP A 111 3.54 3.92 15.14
CA ASP A 111 2.50 4.94 15.06
C ASP A 111 1.12 4.35 15.34
N PRO A 112 0.56 4.55 16.55
CA PRO A 112 -0.76 4.04 16.90
C PRO A 112 -1.92 4.89 16.35
N LYS A 113 -1.64 6.02 15.68
CA LYS A 113 -2.65 6.97 15.22
C LYS A 113 -2.87 6.95 13.73
N GLN A 114 -1.86 6.49 12.97
CA GLN A 114 -1.96 6.41 11.51
C GLN A 114 -3.14 5.51 11.11
N GLY A 115 -3.83 5.93 10.06
CA GLY A 115 -4.92 5.19 9.45
C GLY A 115 -4.61 4.78 8.01
N TYR A 116 -5.60 4.21 7.34
CA TYR A 116 -5.49 3.79 5.94
C TYR A 116 -5.68 4.97 4.99
N ASP A 117 -4.62 5.40 4.29
CA ASP A 117 -4.69 6.34 3.17
C ASP A 117 -5.22 5.65 1.91
N HIS A 118 -5.54 6.42 0.84
CA HIS A 118 -6.11 5.83 -0.37
C HIS A 118 -5.14 4.92 -1.13
N GLY A 119 -3.84 5.16 -1.05
CA GLY A 119 -2.84 4.24 -1.59
C GLY A 119 -2.86 2.88 -0.90
N THR A 120 -3.50 2.78 0.25
CA THR A 120 -3.66 1.55 1.03
C THR A 120 -5.06 0.98 0.92
N PHE A 121 -6.11 1.74 1.28
CA PHE A 121 -7.45 1.15 1.35
C PHE A 121 -8.06 0.86 -0.03
N VAL A 122 -7.68 1.60 -1.07
CA VAL A 122 -8.21 1.38 -2.42
C VAL A 122 -7.76 0.03 -3.00
N PRO A 123 -6.45 -0.27 -3.11
CA PRO A 123 -6.03 -1.58 -3.59
C PRO A 123 -6.43 -2.71 -2.63
N ALA A 124 -6.41 -2.49 -1.31
CA ALA A 124 -6.82 -3.49 -0.34
C ALA A 124 -8.30 -3.88 -0.51
N TYR A 125 -9.18 -2.92 -0.78
CA TYR A 125 -10.59 -3.19 -1.08
C TYR A 125 -10.77 -4.03 -2.35
N VAL A 126 -9.99 -3.80 -3.39
CA VAL A 126 -10.09 -4.59 -4.63
C VAL A 126 -9.56 -6.00 -4.43
N LEU A 127 -8.48 -6.16 -3.67
CA LEU A 127 -7.89 -7.46 -3.35
C LEU A 127 -8.78 -8.29 -2.41
N TYR A 128 -9.34 -7.65 -1.37
CA TYR A 128 -10.13 -8.29 -0.31
C TYR A 128 -11.32 -7.41 0.07
N PRO A 129 -12.40 -7.40 -0.73
CA PRO A 129 -13.54 -6.48 -0.53
C PRO A 129 -14.30 -6.72 0.78
N ASP A 130 -14.18 -7.91 1.35
CA ASP A 130 -14.75 -8.27 2.64
C ASP A 130 -13.92 -7.79 3.86
N ALA A 131 -12.78 -7.14 3.61
CA ALA A 131 -11.86 -6.65 4.64
C ALA A 131 -11.40 -7.74 5.64
N SER A 132 -11.33 -8.99 5.20
CA SER A 132 -11.04 -10.15 6.07
C SER A 132 -9.57 -10.30 6.43
N VAL A 133 -8.65 -9.71 5.64
CA VAL A 133 -7.21 -9.83 5.84
C VAL A 133 -6.70 -8.65 6.67
N PRO A 134 -5.99 -8.90 7.81
CA PRO A 134 -5.36 -7.86 8.59
C PRO A 134 -4.38 -7.03 7.76
N LEU A 135 -4.31 -5.73 8.03
CA LEU A 135 -3.55 -4.79 7.21
C LEU A 135 -2.80 -3.79 8.10
N PHE A 136 -1.52 -3.57 7.81
CA PHE A 136 -0.72 -2.52 8.44
C PHE A 136 0.18 -1.83 7.42
N GLN A 137 0.66 -0.64 7.76
CA GLN A 137 1.45 0.18 6.85
C GLN A 137 2.83 0.51 7.41
N ILE A 138 3.77 0.78 6.51
CA ILE A 138 5.06 1.44 6.83
C ILE A 138 5.20 2.66 5.93
N SER A 139 5.61 3.79 6.53
CA SER A 139 5.85 5.03 5.80
C SER A 139 7.07 4.95 4.89
N LEU A 140 7.10 5.78 3.86
CA LEU A 140 8.36 6.20 3.25
C LEU A 140 9.13 7.10 4.24
N ARG A 141 10.46 7.10 4.14
CA ARG A 141 11.30 8.04 4.86
C ARG A 141 11.58 9.26 3.99
N ARG A 142 11.36 10.45 4.53
CA ARG A 142 11.70 11.70 3.86
C ARG A 142 13.15 11.72 3.42
N GLY A 143 13.41 12.39 2.29
CA GLY A 143 14.72 12.37 1.62
C GLY A 143 14.87 11.21 0.63
N TYR A 144 14.00 10.22 0.66
CA TYR A 144 13.84 9.15 -0.34
C TYR A 144 15.14 8.44 -0.73
N SER A 145 16.07 8.27 0.23
CA SER A 145 17.33 7.57 -0.03
C SER A 145 17.07 6.16 -0.57
N PRO A 146 17.45 5.84 -1.81
CA PRO A 146 17.25 4.49 -2.35
C PRO A 146 17.96 3.41 -1.53
N ALA A 147 19.16 3.74 -1.02
CA ALA A 147 19.95 2.80 -0.21
C ALA A 147 19.24 2.42 1.09
N GLU A 148 18.59 3.38 1.77
CA GLU A 148 17.84 3.13 3.00
C GLU A 148 16.56 2.33 2.73
N HIS A 149 15.83 2.63 1.65
CA HIS A 149 14.62 1.89 1.29
C HIS A 149 14.94 0.46 0.82
N LEU A 150 16.07 0.24 0.14
CA LEU A 150 16.55 -1.10 -0.16
C LEU A 150 16.97 -1.85 1.10
N ALA A 151 17.58 -1.16 2.08
CA ALA A 151 17.90 -1.75 3.37
C ALA A 151 16.62 -2.11 4.16
N LEU A 152 15.60 -1.25 4.14
CA LEU A 152 14.27 -1.54 4.68
C LEU A 152 13.68 -2.81 4.07
N GLY A 153 13.67 -2.92 2.74
CA GLY A 153 13.14 -4.09 2.05
C GLY A 153 13.86 -5.39 2.44
N ARG A 154 15.19 -5.33 2.60
CA ARG A 154 15.98 -6.47 3.10
C ARG A 154 15.64 -6.83 4.55
N ALA A 155 15.47 -5.82 5.41
CA ALA A 155 15.10 -6.03 6.81
C ALA A 155 13.73 -6.69 6.96
N LEU A 156 12.77 -6.33 6.09
CA LEU A 156 11.40 -6.86 6.12
C LEU A 156 11.25 -8.23 5.45
N ALA A 157 12.25 -8.71 4.72
CA ALA A 157 12.18 -9.96 3.96
C ALA A 157 11.74 -11.19 4.79
N PRO A 158 12.10 -11.34 6.10
CA PRO A 158 11.63 -12.45 6.92
C PRO A 158 10.12 -12.53 7.08
N LEU A 159 9.40 -11.41 7.06
CA LEU A 159 7.93 -11.39 7.18
C LEU A 159 7.24 -12.21 6.08
N ARG A 160 7.86 -12.33 4.91
CA ARG A 160 7.34 -13.13 3.80
C ARG A 160 7.26 -14.62 4.16
N ASP A 161 8.22 -15.12 4.93
CA ASP A 161 8.25 -16.51 5.43
C ASP A 161 7.28 -16.69 6.61
N GLU A 162 6.84 -15.59 7.21
CA GLU A 162 5.85 -15.54 8.29
C GLU A 162 4.39 -15.41 7.76
N GLY A 163 4.20 -15.42 6.44
CA GLY A 163 2.88 -15.35 5.78
C GLY A 163 2.38 -13.93 5.49
N VAL A 164 3.25 -12.94 5.52
CA VAL A 164 2.89 -11.54 5.21
C VAL A 164 3.11 -11.24 3.72
N LEU A 165 2.05 -10.80 3.05
CA LEU A 165 2.12 -10.26 1.69
C LEU A 165 2.61 -8.81 1.76
N ILE A 166 3.72 -8.50 1.08
CA ILE A 166 4.27 -7.14 1.05
C ILE A 166 3.92 -6.47 -0.27
N LEU A 167 3.26 -5.30 -0.18
CA LEU A 167 2.83 -4.52 -1.33
C LEU A 167 3.42 -3.10 -1.26
N GLY A 168 4.21 -2.72 -2.25
CA GLY A 168 4.54 -1.31 -2.52
C GLY A 168 3.44 -0.71 -3.39
N SER A 169 2.80 0.35 -2.92
CA SER A 169 1.65 0.98 -3.56
C SER A 169 2.01 2.39 -4.02
N GLY A 170 2.07 2.60 -5.33
CA GLY A 170 2.46 3.88 -5.92
C GLY A 170 2.26 3.87 -7.43
N LEU A 171 2.91 4.81 -8.09
CA LEU A 171 2.98 4.90 -9.54
C LEU A 171 4.44 5.08 -9.94
N SER A 172 4.93 4.35 -10.96
CA SER A 172 6.27 4.53 -11.51
C SER A 172 6.41 5.91 -12.14
N TYR A 173 5.41 6.34 -12.91
CA TYR A 173 5.32 7.67 -13.50
C TYR A 173 4.15 8.45 -12.90
N HIS A 174 4.44 9.50 -12.12
CA HIS A 174 3.43 10.31 -11.42
C HIS A 174 3.57 11.80 -11.77
N ASN A 175 3.19 12.17 -13.00
CA ASN A 175 3.20 13.56 -13.43
C ASN A 175 1.77 14.12 -13.59
N LEU A 176 1.23 14.71 -12.52
CA LEU A 176 -0.12 15.27 -12.51
C LEU A 176 -0.30 16.46 -13.48
N ARG A 177 0.79 17.07 -13.98
CA ARG A 177 0.72 18.15 -14.99
C ARG A 177 0.45 17.61 -16.40
N LEU A 178 0.69 16.32 -16.63
CA LEU A 178 0.46 15.63 -17.90
C LEU A 178 -0.53 14.48 -17.70
N PHE A 179 -1.65 14.75 -17.05
CA PHE A 179 -2.70 13.75 -16.85
C PHE A 179 -3.58 13.66 -18.10
N GLY A 180 -3.87 12.44 -18.56
CA GLY A 180 -4.73 12.19 -19.73
C GLY A 180 -3.96 11.67 -20.96
N PRO A 181 -4.55 11.75 -22.17
CA PRO A 181 -3.96 11.17 -23.40
C PRO A 181 -2.54 11.65 -23.72
N GLY A 182 -2.21 12.89 -23.36
CA GLY A 182 -0.86 13.45 -23.55
C GLY A 182 0.22 12.84 -22.65
N ALA A 183 -0.16 12.11 -21.61
CA ALA A 183 0.78 11.46 -20.71
C ALA A 183 1.36 10.14 -21.26
N LYS A 184 0.72 9.55 -22.27
CA LYS A 184 1.08 8.21 -22.77
C LYS A 184 2.56 8.11 -23.19
N VAL A 185 2.97 8.95 -24.12
CA VAL A 185 4.34 8.91 -24.66
C VAL A 185 5.40 9.17 -23.58
N PRO A 186 5.28 10.20 -22.71
CA PRO A 186 6.22 10.40 -21.61
C PRO A 186 6.26 9.25 -20.60
N SER A 187 5.12 8.60 -20.31
CA SER A 187 5.10 7.47 -19.37
C SER A 187 5.73 6.21 -19.97
N GLU A 188 5.45 5.92 -21.25
CA GLU A 188 6.10 4.81 -21.96
C GLU A 188 7.63 5.00 -22.05
N ALA A 189 8.09 6.23 -22.28
CA ALA A 189 9.52 6.54 -22.32
C ALA A 189 10.18 6.45 -20.94
N PHE A 190 9.42 6.67 -19.86
CA PHE A 190 9.91 6.50 -18.48
C PHE A 190 10.04 5.03 -18.09
N ASP A 191 9.12 4.18 -18.56
CA ASP A 191 9.06 2.75 -18.21
C ASP A 191 9.97 1.87 -19.12
N ALA A 192 10.60 2.43 -20.16
CA ALA A 192 11.51 1.73 -21.07
C ALA A 192 12.94 1.65 -20.53
#